data_530580df955031d28b9efe6f3ace6f68
#
_entry.id   530580df955031d28b9efe6f3ace6f68
#
_cell.length_a   1.000
_cell.length_b   1.000
_cell.length_c   1.000
_cell.angle_alpha   90.00
_cell.angle_beta   90.00
_cell.angle_gamma   90.00
#
_symmetry.space_group_name_H-M   'P 1'
#
loop_
_entity.id
_entity.type
_entity.pdbx_description
1 polymer ?
#
loop_
_entity_poly.entity_id
_entity_poly.type
_entity_poly.pdbx_seq_one_letter_code
_entity_poly.pdbx_strand_id
1 'polypeptide(L)'
;MTRLLTIDTSGLVTQVALALDGVLLNQKKVHSKRASQNVLRLVNEVLRESNVSLRQVEAMCVVTGPGSFTGLRVGVGVAQGLSSAQDIPLLGVSTLALHAKSALMLTTH
;
A
#
# COMPACT_ATOMS: atom_id res chain seq x y z
N MET A 1 15.33 8.62 7.77
CA MET A 1 13.93 8.25 8.07
C MET A 1 13.28 7.73 6.79
N THR A 2 12.71 6.54 6.85
CA THR A 2 12.10 5.93 5.66
C THR A 2 10.59 5.97 5.77
N ARG A 3 9.96 6.74 4.90
CA ARG A 3 8.50 6.79 4.75
C ARG A 3 8.10 5.84 3.65
N LEU A 4 7.33 4.82 4.02
CA LEU A 4 6.88 3.75 3.12
C LEU A 4 5.37 3.81 2.96
N LEU A 5 4.91 3.89 1.72
CA LEU A 5 3.49 3.85 1.39
C LEU A 5 3.15 2.48 0.80
N THR A 6 2.18 1.79 1.39
CA THR A 6 1.76 0.45 0.96
C THR A 6 0.34 0.49 0.42
N ILE A 7 0.12 -0.14 -0.74
CA ILE A 7 -1.18 -0.24 -1.38
C ILE A 7 -1.54 -1.72 -1.53
N ASP A 8 -2.70 -2.11 -1.02
CA ASP A 8 -3.22 -3.48 -1.12
C ASP A 8 -4.65 -3.47 -1.65
N THR A 9 -4.81 -4.00 -2.85
CA THR A 9 -6.12 -4.18 -3.50
C THR A 9 -6.37 -5.65 -3.82
N SER A 10 -5.71 -6.56 -3.11
CA SER A 10 -5.73 -7.99 -3.43
C SER A 10 -7.02 -8.70 -3.01
N GLY A 11 -7.82 -8.11 -2.12
CA GLY A 11 -9.04 -8.71 -1.61
C GLY A 11 -10.25 -7.80 -1.72
N LEU A 12 -11.27 -8.09 -0.93
CA LEU A 12 -12.49 -7.27 -0.86
C LEU A 12 -12.25 -5.95 -0.12
N VAL A 13 -11.15 -5.85 0.60
CA VAL A 13 -10.76 -4.64 1.31
C VAL A 13 -9.66 -3.96 0.53
N THR A 14 -9.88 -2.68 0.18
CA THR A 14 -8.83 -1.83 -0.36
C THR A 14 -8.18 -1.12 0.81
N GLN A 15 -6.86 -1.23 0.92
CA GLN A 15 -6.13 -0.72 2.07
C GLN A 15 -4.92 0.07 1.62
N VAL A 16 -4.70 1.21 2.27
CA VAL A 16 -3.50 2.03 2.08
C VAL A 16 -2.92 2.32 3.46
N ALA A 17 -1.63 2.15 3.60
CA ALA A 17 -0.92 2.37 4.86
C ALA A 17 0.32 3.21 4.64
N LEU A 18 0.67 4.03 5.62
CA LEU A 18 1.91 4.80 5.64
C LEU A 18 2.68 4.43 6.91
N ALA A 19 3.93 4.04 6.74
CA ALA A 19 4.82 3.71 7.83
C ALA A 19 6.06 4.61 7.82
N LEU A 20 6.60 4.84 8.99
CA LEU A 20 7.86 5.59 9.18
C LEU A 20 8.80 4.71 9.99
N ASP A 21 9.93 4.35 9.37
CA ASP A 21 10.95 3.50 9.99
C ASP A 21 10.38 2.22 10.60
N GLY A 22 9.44 1.59 9.88
CA GLY A 22 8.80 0.35 10.31
C GLY A 22 7.62 0.52 11.27
N VAL A 23 7.30 1.74 11.67
CA VAL A 23 6.17 2.03 12.56
C VAL A 23 5.00 2.55 11.74
N LEU A 24 3.83 1.95 11.93
CA LEU A 24 2.62 2.38 11.22
C LEU A 24 2.18 3.75 11.72
N LEU A 25 2.13 4.73 10.82
CA LEU A 25 1.65 6.08 11.14
C LEU A 25 0.15 6.22 10.91
N ASN A 26 -0.36 5.70 9.80
CA ASN A 26 -1.76 5.80 9.44
C ASN A 26 -2.13 4.69 8.49
N GLN A 27 -3.40 4.27 8.56
CA GLN A 27 -3.92 3.20 7.74
C GLN A 27 -5.39 3.45 7.49
N LYS A 28 -5.81 3.31 6.23
CA LYS A 28 -7.21 3.43 5.84
C LYS A 28 -7.61 2.21 5.04
N LYS A 29 -8.81 1.69 5.31
CA LYS A 29 -9.38 0.56 4.59
C LYS A 29 -10.82 0.84 4.22
N VAL A 30 -11.23 0.30 3.06
CA VAL A 30 -12.62 0.35 2.61
C VAL A 30 -13.02 -1.03 2.12
N HIS A 31 -14.14 -1.53 2.61
CA HIS A 31 -14.77 -2.73 2.09
C HIS A 31 -15.54 -2.34 0.84
N SER A 32 -14.99 -2.62 -0.33
CA SER A 32 -15.61 -2.26 -1.59
C SER A 32 -15.15 -3.18 -2.70
N LYS A 33 -16.06 -3.48 -3.61
CA LYS A 33 -15.74 -4.21 -4.83
C LYS A 33 -15.12 -3.30 -5.90
N ARG A 34 -15.03 -2.00 -5.63
CA ARG A 34 -14.58 -1.00 -6.61
C ARG A 34 -13.30 -0.32 -6.14
N ALA A 35 -12.19 -1.07 -6.20
CA ALA A 35 -10.87 -0.54 -5.86
C ALA A 35 -10.55 0.72 -6.65
N SER A 36 -10.95 0.77 -7.94
CA SER A 36 -10.67 1.91 -8.82
C SER A 36 -11.22 3.23 -8.30
N GLN A 37 -12.29 3.20 -7.48
CA GLN A 37 -12.88 4.41 -6.92
C GLN A 37 -12.25 4.82 -5.60
N ASN A 38 -11.50 3.94 -4.97
CA ASN A 38 -11.08 4.13 -3.58
C ASN A 38 -9.57 4.30 -3.40
N VAL A 39 -8.74 3.72 -4.27
CA VAL A 39 -7.28 3.70 -4.05
C VAL A 39 -6.70 5.10 -3.93
N LEU A 40 -6.92 5.96 -4.94
CA LEU A 40 -6.37 7.31 -4.93
C LEU A 40 -6.92 8.15 -3.78
N ARG A 41 -8.21 7.99 -3.49
CA ARG A 41 -8.83 8.68 -2.37
C ARG A 41 -8.16 8.30 -1.05
N LEU A 42 -7.94 7.00 -0.82
CA LEU A 42 -7.30 6.52 0.39
C LEU A 42 -5.85 6.98 0.48
N VAL A 43 -5.11 6.98 -0.63
CA VAL A 43 -3.73 7.50 -0.66
C VAL A 43 -3.72 8.97 -0.22
N ASN A 44 -4.60 9.79 -0.82
CA ASN A 44 -4.68 11.20 -0.49
C ASN A 44 -5.05 11.43 0.97
N GLU A 45 -6.03 10.67 1.48
CA GLU A 45 -6.45 10.79 2.88
C GLU A 45 -5.35 10.40 3.85
N VAL A 46 -4.66 9.28 3.59
CA VAL A 46 -3.57 8.81 4.45
C VAL A 46 -2.45 9.83 4.51
N LEU A 47 -2.03 10.35 3.36
CA LEU A 47 -0.95 11.33 3.30
C LEU A 47 -1.36 12.64 3.97
N ARG A 48 -2.55 13.14 3.67
CA ARG A 48 -3.02 14.40 4.25
C ARG A 48 -3.14 14.33 5.76
N GLU A 49 -3.75 13.24 6.28
CA GLU A 49 -3.92 13.07 7.72
C GLU A 49 -2.61 12.86 8.46
N SER A 50 -1.62 12.32 7.78
CA SER A 50 -0.27 12.15 8.34
C SER A 50 0.62 13.37 8.15
N ASN A 51 0.11 14.41 7.49
CA ASN A 51 0.85 15.63 7.15
C ASN A 51 2.13 15.32 6.34
N VAL A 52 2.03 14.38 5.43
CA VAL A 52 3.12 13.96 4.55
C VAL A 52 2.68 14.15 3.10
N SER A 53 3.53 14.76 2.28
CA SER A 53 3.27 14.86 0.84
C SER A 53 3.81 13.62 0.12
N LEU A 54 3.29 13.35 -1.08
CA LEU A 54 3.78 12.22 -1.87
C LEU A 54 5.30 12.34 -2.16
N ARG A 55 5.80 13.55 -2.35
CA ARG A 55 7.23 13.76 -2.58
C ARG A 55 8.10 13.33 -1.41
N GLN A 56 7.54 13.28 -0.20
CA GLN A 56 8.26 12.87 1.00
C GLN A 56 8.26 11.36 1.19
N VAL A 57 7.46 10.63 0.43
CA VAL A 57 7.45 9.16 0.44
C VAL A 57 8.73 8.67 -0.25
N GLU A 58 9.47 7.81 0.42
CA GLU A 58 10.78 7.36 -0.03
C GLU A 58 10.75 6.02 -0.74
N ALA A 59 9.71 5.24 -0.48
CA ALA A 59 9.50 3.95 -1.15
C ALA A 59 8.03 3.59 -1.14
N MET A 60 7.61 2.82 -2.13
CA MET A 60 6.24 2.31 -2.22
C MET A 60 6.25 0.80 -2.33
N CYS A 61 5.24 0.19 -1.76
CA CYS A 61 5.01 -1.24 -1.82
C CYS A 61 3.59 -1.49 -2.32
N VAL A 62 3.44 -2.40 -3.28
CA VAL A 62 2.13 -2.79 -3.76
C VAL A 62 1.99 -4.31 -3.71
N VAL A 63 0.82 -4.78 -3.24
CA VAL A 63 0.54 -6.21 -3.20
C VAL A 63 0.19 -6.69 -4.61
N THR A 64 0.93 -7.68 -5.11
CA THR A 64 0.81 -8.17 -6.49
C THR A 64 -0.02 -9.44 -6.62
N GLY A 65 -0.49 -10.01 -5.51
CA GLY A 65 -1.32 -11.21 -5.51
C GLY A 65 -0.75 -12.32 -4.62
N PRO A 66 -1.38 -13.47 -4.59
CA PRO A 66 -2.65 -13.80 -5.25
C PRO A 66 -3.84 -13.06 -4.66
N GLY A 67 -4.88 -12.87 -5.47
CA GLY A 67 -6.09 -12.19 -5.04
C GLY A 67 -7.00 -11.83 -6.21
N SER A 68 -7.91 -10.88 -6.01
CA SER A 68 -8.81 -10.40 -7.04
C SER A 68 -8.04 -9.81 -8.22
N PHE A 69 -8.20 -10.40 -9.39
CA PHE A 69 -7.44 -10.01 -10.58
C PHE A 69 -7.69 -8.54 -10.96
N THR A 70 -8.95 -8.12 -10.96
CA THR A 70 -9.31 -6.74 -11.30
C THR A 70 -8.76 -5.76 -10.28
N GLY A 71 -8.91 -6.06 -8.99
CA GLY A 71 -8.38 -5.20 -7.93
C GLY A 71 -6.87 -5.06 -7.99
N LEU A 72 -6.16 -6.16 -8.22
CA LEU A 72 -4.70 -6.15 -8.34
C LEU A 72 -4.23 -5.24 -9.47
N ARG A 73 -4.89 -5.28 -10.63
CA ARG A 73 -4.53 -4.43 -11.77
C ARG A 73 -4.67 -2.95 -11.44
N VAL A 74 -5.74 -2.60 -10.72
CA VAL A 74 -5.97 -1.21 -10.30
C VAL A 74 -4.88 -0.76 -9.34
N GLY A 75 -4.60 -1.56 -8.31
CA GLY A 75 -3.59 -1.21 -7.31
C GLY A 75 -2.20 -1.07 -7.89
N VAL A 76 -1.80 -2.03 -8.72
CA VAL A 76 -0.49 -1.99 -9.39
C VAL A 76 -0.40 -0.79 -10.33
N GLY A 77 -1.46 -0.52 -11.11
CA GLY A 77 -1.47 0.62 -12.02
C GLY A 77 -1.36 1.96 -11.31
N VAL A 78 -2.09 2.15 -10.22
CA VAL A 78 -2.01 3.36 -9.42
C VAL A 78 -0.61 3.51 -8.81
N ALA A 79 -0.08 2.43 -8.23
CA ALA A 79 1.26 2.45 -7.62
C ALA A 79 2.34 2.80 -8.65
N GLN A 80 2.27 2.21 -9.85
CA GLN A 80 3.20 2.52 -10.93
C GLN A 80 3.11 3.99 -11.37
N GLY A 81 1.89 4.51 -11.49
CA GLY A 81 1.70 5.91 -11.85
C GLY A 81 2.27 6.87 -10.83
N LEU A 82 2.01 6.63 -9.55
CA LEU A 82 2.54 7.47 -8.47
C LEU A 82 4.06 7.35 -8.37
N SER A 83 4.59 6.15 -8.48
CA SER A 83 6.04 5.89 -8.45
C SER A 83 6.74 6.65 -9.58
N SER A 84 6.23 6.55 -10.79
CA SER A 84 6.81 7.25 -11.95
C SER A 84 6.74 8.76 -11.82
N ALA A 85 5.61 9.28 -11.34
CA ALA A 85 5.39 10.73 -11.25
C ALA A 85 6.37 11.40 -10.28
N GLN A 86 6.78 10.71 -9.22
CA GLN A 86 7.65 11.26 -8.18
C GLN A 86 9.01 10.59 -8.12
N ASP A 87 9.31 9.70 -9.05
CA ASP A 87 10.56 8.94 -9.07
C ASP A 87 10.82 8.21 -7.75
N ILE A 88 9.78 7.53 -7.26
CA ILE A 88 9.82 6.78 -6.00
C ILE A 88 10.02 5.29 -6.31
N PRO A 89 10.99 4.61 -5.66
CA PRO A 89 11.14 3.16 -5.85
C PRO A 89 9.88 2.40 -5.49
N LEU A 90 9.50 1.42 -6.31
CA LEU A 90 8.31 0.60 -6.12
C LEU A 90 8.68 -0.86 -6.00
N LEU A 91 8.21 -1.51 -4.92
CA LEU A 91 8.42 -2.94 -4.68
C LEU A 91 7.07 -3.65 -4.74
N GLY A 92 7.02 -4.72 -5.53
CA GLY A 92 5.86 -5.62 -5.55
C GLY A 92 6.04 -6.72 -4.51
N VAL A 93 4.98 -7.02 -3.75
CA VAL A 93 5.01 -8.03 -2.69
C VAL A 93 3.81 -8.94 -2.85
N SER A 94 4.02 -10.26 -2.71
CA SER A 94 2.90 -11.21 -2.76
C SER A 94 2.15 -11.23 -1.44
N THR A 95 0.85 -11.51 -1.51
CA THR A 95 0.01 -11.68 -0.32
C THR A 95 0.56 -12.80 0.57
N LEU A 96 1.04 -13.88 -0.03
CA LEU A 96 1.62 -15.00 0.71
C LEU A 96 2.90 -14.60 1.44
N ALA A 97 3.74 -13.79 0.81
CA ALA A 97 4.97 -13.31 1.44
C ALA A 97 4.68 -12.44 2.65
N LEU A 98 3.65 -11.57 2.58
CA LEU A 98 3.24 -10.77 3.71
C LEU A 98 2.74 -11.61 4.87
N HIS A 99 1.91 -12.62 4.59
CA HIS A 99 1.40 -13.52 5.62
C HIS A 99 2.51 -14.33 6.26
N ALA A 100 3.45 -14.84 5.48
CA ALA A 100 4.58 -15.59 5.99
C ALA A 100 5.46 -14.72 6.89
N LYS A 101 5.72 -13.49 6.49
CA LYS A 101 6.52 -12.55 7.28
C LYS A 101 5.81 -12.20 8.59
N SER A 102 4.50 -11.97 8.55
CA SER A 102 3.71 -11.68 9.76
C SER A 102 3.75 -12.86 10.74
N ALA A 103 3.58 -14.08 10.25
CA ALA A 103 3.65 -15.29 11.07
C ALA A 103 5.02 -15.44 11.70
N LEU A 104 6.08 -15.20 10.93
CA LEU A 104 7.46 -15.30 11.41
C LEU A 104 7.73 -14.26 12.52
N MET A 105 7.24 -13.04 12.34
CA MET A 105 7.40 -11.98 13.35
C MET A 105 6.67 -12.32 14.64
N LEU A 106 5.51 -12.97 14.55
CA LEU A 106 4.76 -13.40 15.74
C LEU A 106 5.47 -14.52 16.48
N THR A 107 6.21 -15.38 15.78
CA THR A 107 6.91 -16.50 16.41
C THR A 107 8.29 -16.14 16.97
N THR A 108 8.89 -15.02 16.55
CA THR A 108 10.20 -14.58 17.02
C THR A 108 10.13 -13.64 18.22
N HIS A 109 8.93 -13.24 18.57
CA HIS A 109 8.69 -12.43 19.74
C HIS A 109 8.25 -13.28 20.92
#